data_6a92ff1ca976d0887cd677b010823a82
#
_entry.id   6a92ff1ca976d0887cd677b010823a82
#
_cell.length_a   1.000
_cell.length_b   1.000
_cell.length_c   1.000
_cell.angle_alpha   90.00
_cell.angle_beta   90.00
_cell.angle_gamma   90.00
#
_symmetry.space_group_name_H-M   'P 1'
#
loop_
_entity.id
_entity.type
_entity.pdbx_description
1 polymer ?
#
loop_
_entity_poly.entity_id
_entity_poly.type
_entity_poly.pdbx_seq_one_letter_code
_entity_poly.pdbx_strand_id
1 'polypeptide(L)'
;NGSDTITISQTTNIKAYATKDGWNNSNVADYTYTYKVETPTSEIHSNGFINGQFENTATIKLNCNTYDATIYYTIDGTVPTTSSNIYTEAININATTNIRAIAVKENWDNSDMLDIYYMEAVTVVEPTFNPDNNQTFSEAFDLEITCETIGATLYYTTDGTEPTDEGTGYTSPININLNKTTTIKIFGAKSGIFPSPVITKTFTFKAPAPSIEITAETTNSKTISIRCTNADKIYYTIDGSDPTISNTRVEYIGNNTTVTLYKNTTVKAYSTKEGWDDSDISEAQYEFNVTAPTFNPEGQEFEGNETLNVTLSCTPSDAIIYYTTD
;
A
#
# COMPACT_ATOMS: atom_id res chain seq x y z
N ASN A 1 47.69 64.37 -34.12
CA ASN A 1 47.18 64.05 -32.84
C ASN A 1 47.64 62.61 -32.52
N GLY A 2 48.44 62.44 -31.50
CA GLY A 2 49.06 61.18 -31.15
C GLY A 2 48.08 60.18 -30.37
N SER A 3 46.85 60.08 -30.81
CA SER A 3 45.92 59.06 -30.25
C SER A 3 45.27 58.32 -31.42
N ASP A 4 45.29 56.97 -31.32
CA ASP A 4 44.61 56.08 -32.21
C ASP A 4 43.80 55.03 -31.37
N THR A 5 42.70 54.54 -31.90
CA THR A 5 41.82 53.60 -31.23
C THR A 5 41.83 52.27 -31.96
N ILE A 6 42.15 51.21 -31.22
CA ILE A 6 42.11 49.82 -31.74
C ILE A 6 40.96 49.09 -31.04
N THR A 7 40.01 48.55 -31.80
CA THR A 7 38.97 47.68 -31.27
C THR A 7 39.42 46.26 -31.36
N ILE A 8 39.35 45.55 -30.21
CA ILE A 8 39.69 44.10 -30.14
C ILE A 8 38.46 43.31 -29.68
N SER A 9 38.30 42.10 -30.11
CA SER A 9 37.17 41.18 -29.77
C SER A 9 37.64 39.76 -29.38
N GLN A 10 38.94 39.58 -29.24
CA GLN A 10 39.59 38.33 -28.89
C GLN A 10 40.90 38.61 -28.14
N THR A 11 41.48 37.60 -27.50
CA THR A 11 42.79 37.69 -26.89
C THR A 11 43.80 38.18 -27.90
N THR A 12 44.39 39.33 -27.65
CA THR A 12 45.22 40.04 -28.62
C THR A 12 46.45 40.61 -27.93
N ASN A 13 47.62 40.35 -28.50
CA ASN A 13 48.84 41.03 -28.14
C ASN A 13 49.02 42.26 -29.04
N ILE A 14 49.15 43.44 -28.46
CA ILE A 14 49.36 44.72 -29.19
C ILE A 14 50.76 45.21 -28.89
N LYS A 15 51.52 45.40 -29.97
CA LYS A 15 52.82 46.02 -29.92
C LYS A 15 52.78 47.35 -30.70
N ALA A 16 53.19 48.41 -30.02
CA ALA A 16 53.20 49.75 -30.64
C ALA A 16 54.46 50.52 -30.31
N TYR A 17 54.87 51.34 -31.25
CA TYR A 17 55.90 52.36 -31.07
C TYR A 17 55.54 53.63 -31.81
N ALA A 18 56.05 54.75 -31.37
CA ALA A 18 55.75 56.04 -31.95
C ALA A 18 56.99 56.63 -32.69
N THR A 19 56.73 57.28 -33.82
CA THR A 19 57.76 58.00 -34.56
C THR A 19 57.36 59.44 -34.72
N LYS A 20 58.41 60.33 -34.83
CA LYS A 20 58.23 61.74 -35.16
C LYS A 20 59.42 62.19 -36.00
N ASP A 21 59.16 62.93 -37.10
CA ASP A 21 60.23 63.39 -37.97
C ASP A 21 61.29 64.20 -37.18
N GLY A 22 62.57 63.82 -37.40
CA GLY A 22 63.68 64.37 -36.67
C GLY A 22 63.91 63.91 -35.23
N TRP A 23 63.11 62.92 -34.74
CA TRP A 23 63.25 62.34 -33.44
C TRP A 23 63.61 60.84 -33.51
N ASN A 24 64.27 60.32 -32.48
CA ASN A 24 64.43 58.88 -32.36
C ASN A 24 63.05 58.19 -32.06
N ASN A 25 62.85 57.02 -32.65
CA ASN A 25 61.67 56.21 -32.38
C ASN A 25 61.55 55.88 -30.88
N SER A 26 60.29 55.79 -30.36
CA SER A 26 60.07 55.30 -29.01
C SER A 26 60.46 53.85 -28.86
N ASN A 27 60.66 53.39 -27.63
CA ASN A 27 60.64 51.98 -27.31
C ASN A 27 59.27 51.37 -27.71
N VAL A 28 59.29 50.08 -28.02
CA VAL A 28 58.06 49.29 -28.25
C VAL A 28 57.30 49.06 -26.91
N ALA A 29 56.08 49.47 -26.89
CA ALA A 29 55.11 49.03 -25.82
C ALA A 29 54.53 47.72 -26.30
N ASP A 30 54.43 46.73 -25.39
CA ASP A 30 53.98 45.35 -25.66
C ASP A 30 52.99 44.96 -24.51
N TYR A 31 51.71 44.83 -24.87
CA TYR A 31 50.63 44.49 -23.93
C TYR A 31 49.74 43.44 -24.53
N THR A 32 49.40 42.40 -23.73
CA THR A 32 48.43 41.38 -24.09
C THR A 32 47.09 41.70 -23.35
N TYR A 33 46.05 41.77 -24.14
CA TYR A 33 44.67 41.87 -23.67
C TYR A 33 44.04 40.48 -23.81
N THR A 34 43.59 39.88 -22.68
CA THR A 34 43.02 38.55 -22.66
C THR A 34 41.54 38.63 -22.57
N TYR A 35 40.83 37.88 -23.39
CA TYR A 35 39.44 37.58 -23.28
C TYR A 35 39.32 36.18 -22.69
N LYS A 36 38.55 36.04 -21.61
CA LYS A 36 38.28 34.76 -20.91
C LYS A 36 36.81 34.44 -21.02
N VAL A 37 36.51 33.17 -21.35
CA VAL A 37 35.12 32.66 -21.36
C VAL A 37 34.56 32.59 -19.94
N GLU A 38 33.28 32.96 -19.76
CA GLU A 38 32.63 32.84 -18.46
C GLU A 38 32.51 31.38 -18.04
N THR A 39 32.63 31.14 -16.74
CA THR A 39 32.47 29.79 -16.16
C THR A 39 31.05 29.29 -16.40
N PRO A 40 30.86 28.04 -16.86
CA PRO A 40 29.52 27.46 -16.98
C PRO A 40 28.80 27.46 -15.67
N THR A 41 27.47 27.59 -15.71
CA THR A 41 26.56 27.42 -14.60
C THR A 41 25.72 26.16 -14.82
N SER A 42 25.12 25.62 -13.74
CA SER A 42 24.28 24.48 -13.83
C SER A 42 22.93 24.74 -13.10
N GLU A 43 21.87 24.15 -13.64
CA GLU A 43 20.54 24.11 -13.04
C GLU A 43 20.08 22.65 -12.95
N ILE A 44 19.50 22.26 -11.80
CA ILE A 44 18.92 20.95 -11.59
C ILE A 44 17.40 21.02 -11.72
N HIS A 45 16.82 20.06 -12.43
CA HIS A 45 15.39 19.79 -12.49
C HIS A 45 15.15 18.36 -12.01
N SER A 46 14.47 18.20 -10.87
CA SER A 46 14.08 16.90 -10.31
C SER A 46 12.70 17.03 -9.66
N ASN A 47 11.98 15.91 -9.53
CA ASN A 47 10.67 15.87 -8.85
C ASN A 47 10.77 16.01 -7.33
N GLY A 48 11.94 15.88 -6.76
CA GLY A 48 12.23 16.09 -5.34
C GLY A 48 13.69 16.48 -5.19
N PHE A 49 13.94 17.71 -4.73
CA PHE A 49 15.28 18.18 -4.42
C PHE A 49 15.27 18.76 -3.01
N ILE A 50 15.85 18.00 -2.08
CA ILE A 50 15.88 18.37 -0.66
C ILE A 50 17.34 18.31 -0.19
N ASN A 51 17.79 19.37 0.48
CA ASN A 51 19.13 19.46 1.08
C ASN A 51 20.29 19.10 0.12
N GLY A 52 20.18 19.48 -1.15
CA GLY A 52 21.23 19.20 -2.14
C GLY A 52 21.18 17.80 -2.76
N GLN A 53 20.12 17.01 -2.48
CA GLN A 53 19.92 15.65 -2.98
C GLN A 53 18.69 15.55 -3.88
N PHE A 54 18.74 14.67 -4.89
CA PHE A 54 17.63 14.39 -5.80
C PHE A 54 17.13 12.95 -5.58
N GLU A 55 15.85 12.73 -5.83
CA GLU A 55 15.22 11.43 -5.70
C GLU A 55 15.15 10.73 -7.07
N ASN A 56 15.66 9.50 -7.15
CA ASN A 56 15.66 8.61 -8.32
C ASN A 56 16.38 9.16 -9.56
N THR A 57 15.93 10.25 -10.13
CA THR A 57 16.51 10.85 -11.34
C THR A 57 16.49 12.36 -11.30
N ALA A 58 17.49 12.98 -11.91
CA ALA A 58 17.52 14.42 -12.13
C ALA A 58 18.02 14.75 -13.52
N THR A 59 17.58 15.89 -14.02
CA THR A 59 18.03 16.46 -15.30
C THR A 59 18.83 17.71 -15.02
N ILE A 60 20.07 17.77 -15.50
CA ILE A 60 20.99 18.89 -15.30
C ILE A 60 21.13 19.67 -16.60
N LYS A 61 20.86 20.96 -16.52
CA LYS A 61 21.12 21.89 -17.60
C LYS A 61 22.39 22.68 -17.33
N LEU A 62 23.29 22.76 -18.32
CA LEU A 62 24.46 23.63 -18.28
C LEU A 62 24.21 24.87 -19.14
N ASN A 63 24.71 26.00 -18.71
CA ASN A 63 24.58 27.26 -19.40
C ASN A 63 25.93 28.03 -19.35
N CYS A 64 26.25 28.79 -20.40
CA CYS A 64 27.36 29.73 -20.43
C CYS A 64 26.89 31.02 -21.10
N ASN A 65 27.08 32.18 -20.43
CA ASN A 65 26.62 33.46 -20.94
C ASN A 65 27.54 34.02 -22.06
N THR A 66 28.74 33.43 -22.24
CA THR A 66 29.61 33.85 -23.37
C THR A 66 28.99 33.33 -24.66
N TYR A 67 28.55 34.27 -25.50
CA TYR A 67 27.97 33.94 -26.81
C TYR A 67 28.92 33.10 -27.64
N ASP A 68 28.43 32.06 -28.31
CA ASP A 68 29.17 31.17 -29.19
C ASP A 68 30.30 30.37 -28.52
N ALA A 69 30.23 30.19 -27.20
CA ALA A 69 31.11 29.29 -26.46
C ALA A 69 30.58 27.85 -26.48
N THR A 70 31.47 26.88 -26.65
CA THR A 70 31.17 25.46 -26.56
C THR A 70 31.48 24.94 -25.16
N ILE A 71 30.49 24.30 -24.51
CA ILE A 71 30.67 23.68 -23.19
C ILE A 71 31.11 22.21 -23.37
N TYR A 72 32.25 21.86 -22.75
CA TYR A 72 32.74 20.48 -22.62
C TYR A 72 32.55 20.02 -21.20
N TYR A 73 32.08 18.78 -21.01
CA TYR A 73 31.79 18.26 -19.66
C TYR A 73 32.17 16.80 -19.47
N THR A 74 32.27 16.40 -18.19
CA THR A 74 32.43 15.03 -17.73
C THR A 74 31.42 14.76 -16.61
N ILE A 75 31.05 13.49 -16.40
CA ILE A 75 30.12 13.07 -15.34
C ILE A 75 30.75 12.10 -14.33
N ASP A 76 32.04 11.84 -14.49
CA ASP A 76 32.85 10.91 -13.69
C ASP A 76 33.85 11.63 -12.77
N GLY A 77 33.78 12.97 -12.71
CA GLY A 77 34.69 13.79 -11.94
C GLY A 77 36.08 13.95 -12.53
N THR A 78 36.34 13.47 -13.75
CA THR A 78 37.58 13.76 -14.47
C THR A 78 37.60 15.21 -14.95
N VAL A 79 38.80 15.77 -15.16
CA VAL A 79 38.95 17.15 -15.67
C VAL A 79 38.51 17.19 -17.14
N PRO A 80 37.52 18.02 -17.52
CA PRO A 80 37.09 18.13 -18.90
C PRO A 80 38.15 18.81 -19.79
N THR A 81 38.26 18.32 -21.03
CA THR A 81 39.10 18.87 -22.09
C THR A 81 38.27 19.06 -23.33
N THR A 82 38.85 19.66 -24.37
CA THR A 82 38.20 19.78 -25.70
C THR A 82 37.95 18.44 -26.40
N SER A 83 38.42 17.33 -25.82
CA SER A 83 38.11 15.96 -26.27
C SER A 83 37.00 15.31 -25.46
N SER A 84 36.46 15.98 -24.40
CA SER A 84 35.34 15.53 -23.58
C SER A 84 34.01 15.71 -24.30
N ASN A 85 32.93 15.24 -23.68
CA ASN A 85 31.58 15.39 -24.24
C ASN A 85 31.21 16.87 -24.46
N ILE A 86 30.65 17.17 -25.64
CA ILE A 86 30.10 18.49 -25.91
C ILE A 86 28.66 18.54 -25.34
N TYR A 87 28.35 19.59 -24.61
CA TYR A 87 27.00 19.81 -24.10
C TYR A 87 26.09 20.33 -25.23
N THR A 88 25.11 19.52 -25.62
CA THR A 88 24.08 19.84 -26.62
C THR A 88 22.68 19.74 -26.10
N GLU A 89 22.46 18.93 -25.05
CA GLU A 89 21.17 18.70 -24.42
C GLU A 89 21.35 18.43 -22.92
N ALA A 90 20.25 18.48 -22.19
CA ALA A 90 20.26 18.27 -20.76
C ALA A 90 20.77 16.86 -20.37
N ILE A 91 21.58 16.80 -19.32
CA ILE A 91 22.22 15.58 -18.82
C ILE A 91 21.27 14.91 -17.82
N ASN A 92 20.88 13.67 -18.09
CA ASN A 92 20.09 12.87 -17.14
C ASN A 92 21.03 12.06 -16.24
N ILE A 93 20.82 12.16 -14.92
CA ILE A 93 21.54 11.41 -13.90
C ILE A 93 20.57 10.58 -13.06
N ASN A 94 20.98 9.39 -12.65
CA ASN A 94 20.21 8.45 -11.81
C ASN A 94 21.05 7.88 -10.65
N ALA A 95 22.17 8.49 -10.38
CA ALA A 95 23.08 8.15 -9.27
C ALA A 95 23.86 9.40 -8.87
N THR A 96 24.46 9.38 -7.70
CA THR A 96 25.39 10.43 -7.26
C THR A 96 26.44 10.69 -8.33
N THR A 97 26.49 11.92 -8.84
CA THR A 97 27.28 12.28 -10.01
C THR A 97 28.08 13.56 -9.73
N ASN A 98 29.37 13.54 -10.05
CA ASN A 98 30.19 14.75 -10.12
C ASN A 98 30.23 15.25 -11.55
N ILE A 99 29.64 16.40 -11.80
CA ILE A 99 29.70 17.07 -13.09
C ILE A 99 30.79 18.15 -13.05
N ARG A 100 31.75 18.03 -13.99
CA ARG A 100 32.74 19.06 -14.25
C ARG A 100 32.56 19.61 -15.65
N ALA A 101 32.70 20.92 -15.83
CA ALA A 101 32.50 21.53 -17.12
C ALA A 101 33.45 22.73 -17.32
N ILE A 102 33.91 22.93 -18.57
CA ILE A 102 34.59 24.12 -19.03
C ILE A 102 33.89 24.65 -20.26
N ALA A 103 33.95 25.95 -20.49
CA ALA A 103 33.52 26.56 -21.75
C ALA A 103 34.70 27.09 -22.51
N VAL A 104 34.68 26.88 -23.83
CA VAL A 104 35.77 27.21 -24.73
C VAL A 104 35.25 28.02 -25.91
N LYS A 105 35.98 29.06 -26.28
CA LYS A 105 35.73 29.85 -27.49
C LYS A 105 37.06 30.15 -28.20
N GLU A 106 37.03 30.06 -29.52
CA GLU A 106 38.24 30.28 -30.33
C GLU A 106 38.86 31.66 -30.06
N ASN A 107 40.19 31.69 -29.91
CA ASN A 107 40.99 32.88 -29.59
C ASN A 107 40.65 33.59 -28.23
N TRP A 108 39.98 32.89 -27.32
CA TRP A 108 39.75 33.33 -25.95
C TRP A 108 40.41 32.33 -25.00
N ASP A 109 40.74 32.76 -23.80
CA ASP A 109 41.17 31.86 -22.74
C ASP A 109 39.95 31.02 -22.28
N ASN A 110 40.15 29.74 -21.97
CA ASN A 110 39.12 28.86 -21.48
C ASN A 110 38.53 29.43 -20.17
N SER A 111 37.29 29.10 -19.91
CA SER A 111 36.63 29.39 -18.61
C SER A 111 37.35 28.72 -17.44
N ASP A 112 37.09 29.18 -16.24
CA ASP A 112 37.30 28.36 -15.05
C ASP A 112 36.40 27.13 -15.14
N MET A 113 36.78 26.08 -14.40
CA MET A 113 36.03 24.83 -14.32
C MET A 113 34.86 24.96 -13.37
N LEU A 114 33.67 24.62 -13.84
CA LEU A 114 32.55 24.24 -12.97
C LEU A 114 32.84 22.87 -12.36
N ASP A 115 32.71 22.72 -11.04
CA ASP A 115 32.87 21.44 -10.33
C ASP A 115 31.73 21.33 -9.32
N ILE A 116 30.77 20.45 -9.58
CA ILE A 116 29.56 20.33 -8.78
C ILE A 116 29.16 18.87 -8.57
N TYR A 117 28.79 18.55 -7.33
CA TYR A 117 28.26 17.27 -6.92
C TYR A 117 26.74 17.30 -6.84
N TYR A 118 26.11 16.36 -7.54
CA TYR A 118 24.68 16.04 -7.38
C TYR A 118 24.57 14.70 -6.70
N MET A 119 24.01 14.69 -5.49
CA MET A 119 23.87 13.47 -4.68
C MET A 119 22.49 12.86 -4.85
N GLU A 120 22.45 11.55 -5.11
CA GLU A 120 21.22 10.78 -5.02
C GLU A 120 20.79 10.68 -3.55
N ALA A 121 19.50 10.85 -3.32
CA ALA A 121 18.93 10.78 -1.99
C ALA A 121 18.88 9.32 -1.48
N VAL A 122 19.28 9.15 -0.24
CA VAL A 122 18.99 7.94 0.51
C VAL A 122 17.60 8.09 1.12
N THR A 123 16.69 7.16 0.87
CA THR A 123 15.36 7.11 1.46
C THR A 123 15.34 6.19 2.67
N VAL A 124 14.45 6.46 3.62
CA VAL A 124 14.12 5.52 4.69
C VAL A 124 13.49 4.27 4.07
N VAL A 125 13.94 3.08 4.48
CA VAL A 125 13.34 1.81 4.03
C VAL A 125 11.89 1.74 4.51
N GLU A 126 11.00 1.25 3.64
CA GLU A 126 9.59 1.10 3.97
C GLU A 126 9.40 0.24 5.23
N PRO A 127 8.51 0.65 6.16
CA PRO A 127 8.14 -0.17 7.30
C PRO A 127 7.51 -1.49 6.87
N THR A 128 7.77 -2.56 7.61
CA THR A 128 7.23 -3.90 7.38
C THR A 128 6.32 -4.31 8.53
N PHE A 129 5.36 -5.19 8.25
CA PHE A 129 4.34 -5.65 9.18
C PHE A 129 4.50 -7.13 9.48
N ASN A 130 4.26 -7.54 10.72
CA ASN A 130 4.22 -8.95 11.12
C ASN A 130 3.02 -9.19 12.06
N PRO A 131 2.00 -9.94 11.62
CA PRO A 131 1.87 -10.64 10.33
C PRO A 131 1.66 -9.67 9.15
N ASP A 132 2.21 -10.03 8.00
CA ASP A 132 2.04 -9.32 6.72
C ASP A 132 1.29 -10.21 5.70
N ASN A 133 0.12 -10.68 6.06
CA ASN A 133 -0.72 -11.48 5.18
C ASN A 133 -2.10 -10.82 5.03
N ASN A 134 -2.75 -11.10 3.90
CA ASN A 134 -4.11 -10.61 3.62
C ASN A 134 -5.18 -11.58 4.16
N GLN A 135 -4.91 -12.29 5.27
CA GLN A 135 -5.89 -13.15 5.92
C GLN A 135 -6.90 -12.33 6.68
N THR A 136 -8.07 -12.93 6.88
CA THR A 136 -9.11 -12.43 7.76
C THR A 136 -8.91 -13.00 9.16
N PHE A 137 -8.99 -12.16 10.18
CA PHE A 137 -8.78 -12.52 11.57
C PHE A 137 -10.12 -12.74 12.27
N SER A 138 -10.18 -13.73 13.15
CA SER A 138 -11.34 -14.03 14.00
C SER A 138 -11.05 -13.84 15.51
N GLU A 139 -9.83 -13.41 15.83
CA GLU A 139 -9.37 -13.15 17.20
C GLU A 139 -8.41 -11.95 17.19
N ALA A 140 -8.32 -11.26 18.33
CA ALA A 140 -7.36 -10.18 18.52
C ALA A 140 -5.91 -10.71 18.44
N PHE A 141 -5.01 -9.90 17.88
CA PHE A 141 -3.59 -10.22 17.77
C PHE A 141 -2.70 -8.99 17.97
N ASP A 142 -1.46 -9.22 18.29
CA ASP A 142 -0.45 -8.17 18.35
C ASP A 142 0.25 -8.04 16.99
N LEU A 143 0.12 -6.87 16.37
CA LEU A 143 0.80 -6.49 15.15
C LEU A 143 2.14 -5.86 15.50
N GLU A 144 3.24 -6.41 15.00
CA GLU A 144 4.56 -5.80 15.06
C GLU A 144 4.86 -5.05 13.75
N ILE A 145 5.36 -3.82 13.86
CA ILE A 145 5.81 -3.02 12.71
C ILE A 145 7.28 -2.67 12.91
N THR A 146 8.09 -2.97 11.91
CA THR A 146 9.54 -2.72 11.95
C THR A 146 10.00 -1.87 10.78
N CYS A 147 11.14 -1.19 10.94
CA CYS A 147 11.83 -0.46 9.88
C CYS A 147 13.33 -0.76 9.97
N GLU A 148 13.93 -1.19 8.87
CA GLU A 148 15.35 -1.54 8.81
C GLU A 148 16.28 -0.32 8.88
N THR A 149 15.79 0.87 8.58
CA THR A 149 16.59 2.10 8.69
C THR A 149 16.85 2.43 10.17
N ILE A 150 18.04 2.17 10.63
CA ILE A 150 18.46 2.44 12.01
C ILE A 150 18.25 3.92 12.36
N GLY A 151 17.51 4.19 13.45
CA GLY A 151 17.23 5.53 13.95
C GLY A 151 16.16 6.29 13.12
N ALA A 152 15.39 5.60 12.29
CA ALA A 152 14.17 6.16 11.71
C ALA A 152 13.08 6.29 12.78
N THR A 153 12.30 7.36 12.68
CA THR A 153 11.07 7.58 13.43
C THR A 153 9.89 7.17 12.57
N LEU A 154 8.98 6.38 13.10
CA LEU A 154 7.78 5.92 12.41
C LEU A 154 6.58 6.78 12.80
N TYR A 155 5.80 7.22 11.83
CA TYR A 155 4.57 7.98 12.01
C TYR A 155 3.41 7.21 11.41
N TYR A 156 2.37 6.95 12.18
CA TYR A 156 1.24 6.15 11.72
C TYR A 156 -0.11 6.66 12.23
N THR A 157 -1.16 6.25 11.52
CA THR A 157 -2.56 6.40 11.91
C THR A 157 -3.24 5.03 11.89
N THR A 158 -4.33 4.87 12.63
CA THR A 158 -5.13 3.62 12.69
C THR A 158 -6.56 3.82 12.20
N ASP A 159 -6.88 4.99 11.69
CA ASP A 159 -8.19 5.38 11.17
C ASP A 159 -8.21 5.62 9.66
N GLY A 160 -7.07 5.36 8.99
CA GLY A 160 -6.89 5.54 7.55
C GLY A 160 -6.62 6.98 7.12
N THR A 161 -6.49 7.94 8.04
CA THR A 161 -6.03 9.29 7.72
C THR A 161 -4.55 9.32 7.35
N GLU A 162 -4.10 10.35 6.63
CA GLU A 162 -2.68 10.48 6.27
C GLU A 162 -1.84 10.83 7.52
N PRO A 163 -0.78 10.05 7.83
CA PRO A 163 0.15 10.37 8.89
C PRO A 163 1.03 11.56 8.50
N THR A 164 1.39 12.40 9.47
CA THR A 164 2.31 13.53 9.30
C THR A 164 3.45 13.43 10.29
N ASP A 165 4.58 14.05 9.99
CA ASP A 165 5.75 14.13 10.87
C ASP A 165 5.58 15.13 12.04
N GLU A 166 4.48 15.88 12.05
CA GLU A 166 4.03 16.68 13.19
C GLU A 166 3.32 15.85 14.26
N GLY A 167 2.93 14.60 13.93
CA GLY A 167 2.29 13.65 14.82
C GLY A 167 3.26 13.05 15.85
N THR A 168 2.74 12.12 16.67
CA THR A 168 3.58 11.38 17.62
C THR A 168 4.48 10.41 16.86
N GLY A 169 5.79 10.60 16.99
CA GLY A 169 6.79 9.71 16.43
C GLY A 169 7.07 8.51 17.33
N TYR A 170 7.29 7.36 16.74
CA TYR A 170 7.58 6.09 17.40
C TYR A 170 8.91 5.51 16.93
N THR A 171 9.61 4.83 17.83
CA THR A 171 10.81 4.07 17.47
C THR A 171 10.43 2.64 17.07
N SER A 172 11.11 2.09 16.07
CA SER A 172 10.94 0.67 15.67
C SER A 172 11.56 -0.27 16.73
N PRO A 173 10.94 -1.42 17.08
CA PRO A 173 9.64 -1.89 16.61
C PRO A 173 8.45 -1.23 17.31
N ILE A 174 7.31 -1.17 16.62
CA ILE A 174 6.03 -0.78 17.19
C ILE A 174 5.16 -2.03 17.36
N ASN A 175 4.50 -2.16 18.52
CA ASN A 175 3.53 -3.22 18.79
C ASN A 175 2.14 -2.61 18.99
N ILE A 176 1.15 -3.05 18.21
CA ILE A 176 -0.24 -2.58 18.24
C ILE A 176 -1.15 -3.77 18.43
N ASN A 177 -1.93 -3.80 19.51
CA ASN A 177 -2.98 -4.81 19.68
C ASN A 177 -4.17 -4.47 18.81
N LEU A 178 -4.45 -5.29 17.79
CA LEU A 178 -5.57 -5.15 16.90
C LEU A 178 -6.69 -6.11 17.32
N ASN A 179 -7.91 -5.57 17.48
CA ASN A 179 -9.09 -6.31 17.91
C ASN A 179 -10.35 -5.97 17.10
N LYS A 180 -10.20 -5.20 16.02
CA LYS A 180 -11.24 -4.82 15.06
C LYS A 180 -10.62 -4.48 13.72
N THR A 181 -11.43 -4.48 12.66
CA THR A 181 -10.99 -4.06 11.32
C THR A 181 -10.36 -2.67 11.39
N THR A 182 -9.09 -2.59 11.00
CA THR A 182 -8.26 -1.40 11.16
C THR A 182 -7.44 -1.15 9.91
N THR A 183 -7.50 0.08 9.41
CA THR A 183 -6.62 0.54 8.32
C THR A 183 -5.50 1.36 8.92
N ILE A 184 -4.28 0.88 8.74
CA ILE A 184 -3.05 1.55 9.17
C ILE A 184 -2.41 2.22 7.96
N LYS A 185 -2.07 3.49 8.11
CA LYS A 185 -1.16 4.21 7.21
C LYS A 185 0.09 4.58 7.98
N ILE A 186 1.26 4.36 7.38
CA ILE A 186 2.55 4.54 8.07
C ILE A 186 3.64 4.95 7.08
N PHE A 187 4.54 5.78 7.56
CA PHE A 187 5.82 6.04 6.90
C PHE A 187 6.95 6.20 7.93
N GLY A 188 8.17 6.05 7.48
CA GLY A 188 9.36 6.32 8.28
C GLY A 188 10.05 7.61 7.85
N ALA A 189 10.54 8.38 8.81
CA ALA A 189 11.33 9.58 8.56
C ALA A 189 12.62 9.57 9.39
N LYS A 190 13.68 10.17 8.84
CA LYS A 190 14.95 10.37 9.52
C LYS A 190 15.61 11.64 9.01
N SER A 191 16.17 12.44 9.93
CA SER A 191 16.86 13.66 9.55
C SER A 191 18.00 13.40 8.56
N GLY A 192 18.07 14.20 7.50
CA GLY A 192 19.12 14.17 6.47
C GLY A 192 18.91 13.17 5.33
N ILE A 193 17.85 12.39 5.35
CA ILE A 193 17.45 11.50 4.25
C ILE A 193 15.96 11.66 3.94
N PHE A 194 15.52 11.20 2.77
CA PHE A 194 14.11 11.30 2.40
C PHE A 194 13.25 10.32 3.21
N PRO A 195 12.01 10.70 3.55
CA PRO A 195 11.08 9.79 4.19
C PRO A 195 10.72 8.62 3.25
N SER A 196 10.29 7.50 3.83
CA SER A 196 9.71 6.42 3.03
C SER A 196 8.37 6.85 2.43
N PRO A 197 7.90 6.18 1.36
CA PRO A 197 6.51 6.29 0.94
C PRO A 197 5.55 5.94 2.10
N VAL A 198 4.32 6.48 2.04
CA VAL A 198 3.25 6.08 2.96
C VAL A 198 2.70 4.73 2.53
N ILE A 199 2.81 3.73 3.39
CA ILE A 199 2.22 2.40 3.18
C ILE A 199 0.84 2.37 3.82
N THR A 200 -0.14 1.80 3.11
CA THR A 200 -1.49 1.57 3.61
C THR A 200 -1.74 0.08 3.72
N LYS A 201 -2.14 -0.39 4.90
CA LYS A 201 -2.50 -1.79 5.16
C LYS A 201 -3.81 -1.88 5.95
N THR A 202 -4.75 -2.71 5.48
CA THR A 202 -5.99 -2.99 6.20
C THR A 202 -5.96 -4.39 6.76
N PHE A 203 -6.17 -4.52 8.06
CA PHE A 203 -6.34 -5.78 8.78
C PHE A 203 -7.83 -5.99 8.99
N THR A 204 -8.40 -6.97 8.31
CA THR A 204 -9.83 -7.25 8.32
C THR A 204 -10.16 -8.29 9.39
N PHE A 205 -11.13 -7.99 10.24
CA PHE A 205 -11.69 -8.92 11.21
C PHE A 205 -13.09 -9.35 10.76
N LYS A 206 -13.37 -10.65 10.82
CA LYS A 206 -14.67 -11.23 10.46
C LYS A 206 -15.18 -12.10 11.58
N ALA A 207 -16.44 -11.94 11.95
CA ALA A 207 -17.07 -12.78 12.95
C ALA A 207 -17.07 -14.25 12.49
N PRO A 208 -16.83 -15.21 13.39
CA PRO A 208 -16.88 -16.62 13.02
C PRO A 208 -18.33 -17.06 12.74
N ALA A 209 -18.50 -17.97 11.77
CA ALA A 209 -19.82 -18.50 11.45
C ALA A 209 -20.39 -19.32 12.63
N PRO A 210 -21.69 -19.20 12.98
CA PRO A 210 -22.29 -19.97 14.06
C PRO A 210 -22.28 -21.48 13.77
N SER A 211 -22.05 -22.32 14.78
CA SER A 211 -22.37 -23.75 14.71
C SER A 211 -23.83 -23.98 15.03
N ILE A 212 -24.47 -24.94 14.32
CA ILE A 212 -25.85 -25.32 14.49
C ILE A 212 -25.90 -26.84 14.79
N GLU A 213 -26.17 -27.23 16.02
CA GLU A 213 -26.06 -28.61 16.48
C GLU A 213 -27.31 -29.07 17.22
N ILE A 214 -27.71 -30.34 17.06
CA ILE A 214 -28.79 -30.94 17.87
C ILE A 214 -28.25 -31.17 19.27
N THR A 215 -29.01 -30.66 20.28
CA THR A 215 -28.69 -30.86 21.69
C THR A 215 -29.68 -31.85 22.38
N ALA A 216 -30.90 -31.99 21.85
CA ALA A 216 -31.86 -32.96 22.25
C ALA A 216 -32.79 -33.33 21.10
N GLU A 217 -33.19 -34.61 21.04
CA GLU A 217 -34.12 -35.12 20.05
C GLU A 217 -35.11 -36.07 20.68
N THR A 218 -36.36 -35.87 20.29
CA THR A 218 -37.49 -36.75 20.63
C THR A 218 -38.18 -37.17 19.32
N THR A 219 -39.16 -38.04 19.40
CA THR A 219 -39.97 -38.45 18.24
C THR A 219 -40.63 -37.24 17.54
N ASN A 220 -41.01 -36.22 18.28
CA ASN A 220 -41.83 -35.09 17.80
C ASN A 220 -41.11 -33.75 17.84
N SER A 221 -39.86 -33.70 18.28
CA SER A 221 -39.12 -32.44 18.40
C SER A 221 -37.63 -32.63 18.32
N LYS A 222 -36.93 -31.65 17.76
CA LYS A 222 -35.47 -31.52 17.80
C LYS A 222 -35.12 -30.17 18.42
N THR A 223 -34.35 -30.18 19.50
CA THR A 223 -33.81 -28.95 20.08
C THR A 223 -32.40 -28.77 19.56
N ILE A 224 -32.15 -27.63 18.96
CA ILE A 224 -30.87 -27.25 18.42
C ILE A 224 -30.24 -26.11 19.23
N SER A 225 -28.92 -26.10 19.29
CA SER A 225 -28.12 -24.99 19.78
C SER A 225 -27.53 -24.26 18.57
N ILE A 226 -27.66 -22.94 18.53
CA ILE A 226 -26.98 -22.06 17.60
C ILE A 226 -25.95 -21.31 18.43
N ARG A 227 -24.67 -21.61 18.18
CA ARG A 227 -23.55 -21.10 18.97
C ARG A 227 -22.51 -20.46 18.14
N CYS A 228 -21.97 -19.31 18.61
CA CYS A 228 -20.82 -18.65 18.02
C CYS A 228 -19.92 -18.12 19.13
N THR A 229 -18.69 -18.61 19.20
CA THR A 229 -17.70 -18.01 20.10
C THR A 229 -17.26 -16.66 19.55
N ASN A 230 -17.04 -15.68 20.44
CA ASN A 230 -16.52 -14.37 20.06
C ASN A 230 -17.45 -13.52 19.16
N ALA A 231 -18.79 -13.70 19.32
CA ALA A 231 -19.81 -12.87 18.69
C ALA A 231 -20.56 -12.04 19.73
N ASP A 232 -21.08 -10.88 19.34
CA ASP A 232 -21.96 -10.05 20.17
C ASP A 232 -23.41 -10.43 19.96
N LYS A 233 -23.78 -10.80 18.70
CA LYS A 233 -25.13 -11.19 18.32
C LYS A 233 -25.14 -12.34 17.33
N ILE A 234 -26.22 -13.13 17.40
CA ILE A 234 -26.57 -14.15 16.43
C ILE A 234 -27.90 -13.78 15.79
N TYR A 235 -27.98 -13.81 14.48
CA TYR A 235 -29.21 -13.68 13.71
C TYR A 235 -29.53 -15.00 13.04
N TYR A 236 -30.76 -15.45 13.12
CA TYR A 236 -31.16 -16.72 12.52
C TYR A 236 -32.59 -16.71 11.97
N THR A 237 -32.86 -17.61 11.03
CA THR A 237 -34.18 -17.95 10.51
C THR A 237 -34.44 -19.45 10.65
N ILE A 238 -35.71 -19.84 10.72
CA ILE A 238 -36.16 -21.25 10.80
C ILE A 238 -37.10 -21.61 9.63
N ASP A 239 -37.11 -20.80 8.60
CA ASP A 239 -37.92 -20.97 7.38
C ASP A 239 -37.07 -21.08 6.10
N GLY A 240 -35.75 -21.17 6.25
CA GLY A 240 -34.79 -21.25 5.15
C GLY A 240 -34.50 -19.93 4.46
N SER A 241 -35.14 -18.83 4.86
CA SER A 241 -34.84 -17.51 4.32
C SER A 241 -33.47 -17.01 4.73
N ASP A 242 -32.90 -16.08 3.96
CA ASP A 242 -31.60 -15.46 4.26
C ASP A 242 -31.72 -14.54 5.49
N PRO A 243 -31.04 -14.84 6.61
CA PRO A 243 -31.15 -14.06 7.85
C PRO A 243 -30.57 -12.64 7.75
N THR A 244 -29.79 -12.31 6.71
CA THR A 244 -29.23 -10.96 6.51
C THR A 244 -30.30 -9.95 6.08
N ILE A 245 -31.34 -10.42 5.37
CA ILE A 245 -32.38 -9.58 4.78
C ILE A 245 -33.81 -9.96 5.17
N SER A 246 -34.00 -11.12 5.84
CA SER A 246 -35.34 -11.65 6.14
C SER A 246 -36.06 -10.85 7.22
N ASN A 247 -37.37 -10.65 7.04
CA ASN A 247 -38.27 -10.09 8.04
C ASN A 247 -38.64 -11.09 9.14
N THR A 248 -38.42 -12.40 8.92
CA THR A 248 -38.65 -13.48 9.87
C THR A 248 -37.44 -13.78 10.73
N ARG A 249 -36.34 -13.08 10.53
CA ARG A 249 -35.11 -13.28 11.32
C ARG A 249 -35.33 -12.97 12.78
N VAL A 250 -34.73 -13.79 13.60
CA VAL A 250 -34.65 -13.59 15.05
C VAL A 250 -33.27 -13.05 15.38
N GLU A 251 -33.20 -11.99 16.17
CA GLU A 251 -31.99 -11.47 16.78
C GLU A 251 -31.79 -12.04 18.17
N TYR A 252 -30.64 -12.56 18.47
CA TYR A 252 -30.25 -12.98 19.80
C TYR A 252 -28.97 -12.23 20.23
N ILE A 253 -29.05 -11.55 21.37
CA ILE A 253 -27.90 -10.85 21.97
C ILE A 253 -27.14 -11.87 22.83
N GLY A 254 -25.95 -12.23 22.40
CA GLY A 254 -25.10 -13.25 23.03
C GLY A 254 -24.55 -14.24 22.01
N ASN A 255 -23.89 -15.25 22.51
CA ASN A 255 -23.10 -16.18 21.71
C ASN A 255 -23.65 -17.62 21.67
N ASN A 256 -24.80 -17.89 22.30
CA ASN A 256 -25.45 -19.20 22.30
C ASN A 256 -26.95 -19.10 22.57
N THR A 257 -27.77 -19.62 21.67
CA THR A 257 -29.22 -19.72 21.83
C THR A 257 -29.69 -21.13 21.47
N THR A 258 -30.89 -21.52 21.96
CA THR A 258 -31.51 -22.80 21.63
C THR A 258 -32.87 -22.59 21.00
N VAL A 259 -33.19 -23.45 20.03
CA VAL A 259 -34.48 -23.44 19.31
C VAL A 259 -35.02 -24.84 19.24
N THR A 260 -36.32 -25.02 19.52
CA THR A 260 -36.98 -26.33 19.37
C THR A 260 -37.82 -26.33 18.09
N LEU A 261 -37.56 -27.33 17.24
CA LEU A 261 -38.19 -27.56 15.95
C LEU A 261 -39.23 -28.71 16.08
N TYR A 262 -40.35 -28.59 15.38
CA TYR A 262 -41.46 -29.54 15.40
C TYR A 262 -41.88 -30.02 14.00
N LYS A 263 -41.22 -29.59 12.94
CA LYS A 263 -41.48 -29.93 11.53
C LYS A 263 -40.22 -29.76 10.72
N ASN A 264 -40.24 -30.27 9.49
CA ASN A 264 -39.15 -30.06 8.51
C ASN A 264 -38.77 -28.58 8.44
N THR A 265 -37.50 -28.30 8.70
CA THR A 265 -37.03 -26.93 8.91
C THR A 265 -35.63 -26.79 8.35
N THR A 266 -35.41 -25.72 7.58
CA THR A 266 -34.06 -25.22 7.23
C THR A 266 -33.74 -24.06 8.11
N VAL A 267 -32.69 -24.19 8.89
CA VAL A 267 -32.15 -23.13 9.77
C VAL A 267 -30.96 -22.50 9.13
N LYS A 268 -30.96 -21.17 9.06
CA LYS A 268 -29.81 -20.37 8.62
C LYS A 268 -29.44 -19.39 9.70
N ALA A 269 -28.14 -19.17 9.92
CA ALA A 269 -27.68 -18.27 10.96
C ALA A 269 -26.37 -17.57 10.55
N TYR A 270 -26.20 -16.32 10.98
CA TYR A 270 -24.94 -15.61 10.94
C TYR A 270 -24.71 -14.85 12.24
N SER A 271 -23.49 -14.43 12.47
CA SER A 271 -23.10 -13.68 13.67
C SER A 271 -22.51 -12.32 13.31
N THR A 272 -22.62 -11.39 14.26
CA THR A 272 -22.04 -10.06 14.17
C THR A 272 -21.20 -9.74 15.39
N LYS A 273 -20.19 -8.90 15.21
CA LYS A 273 -19.39 -8.31 16.29
C LYS A 273 -19.02 -6.88 15.94
N GLU A 274 -19.07 -6.00 16.94
CA GLU A 274 -18.78 -4.58 16.72
C GLU A 274 -17.35 -4.36 16.16
N GLY A 275 -17.26 -3.63 15.04
CA GLY A 275 -15.99 -3.34 14.35
C GLY A 275 -15.42 -4.50 13.52
N TRP A 276 -16.22 -5.58 13.32
CA TRP A 276 -15.88 -6.74 12.49
C TRP A 276 -16.86 -6.86 11.33
N ASP A 277 -16.43 -7.51 10.26
CA ASP A 277 -17.35 -7.92 9.19
C ASP A 277 -18.26 -9.03 9.70
N ASP A 278 -19.49 -9.11 9.17
CA ASP A 278 -20.44 -10.17 9.48
C ASP A 278 -19.87 -11.54 9.05
N SER A 279 -20.25 -12.59 9.78
CA SER A 279 -19.84 -13.96 9.46
C SER A 279 -20.47 -14.46 8.15
N ASP A 280 -19.93 -15.55 7.61
CA ASP A 280 -20.64 -16.35 6.64
C ASP A 280 -21.90 -16.95 7.27
N ILE A 281 -22.90 -17.28 6.42
CA ILE A 281 -24.13 -17.93 6.83
C ILE A 281 -23.87 -19.42 7.02
N SER A 282 -24.20 -19.95 8.20
CA SER A 282 -24.31 -21.37 8.45
C SER A 282 -25.73 -21.85 8.13
N GLU A 283 -25.84 -23.03 7.54
CA GLU A 283 -27.13 -23.66 7.19
C GLU A 283 -27.17 -25.10 7.70
N ALA A 284 -28.33 -25.49 8.26
CA ALA A 284 -28.62 -26.86 8.64
C ALA A 284 -30.09 -27.20 8.32
N GLN A 285 -30.30 -28.42 7.82
CA GLN A 285 -31.62 -28.94 7.47
C GLN A 285 -32.00 -30.05 8.44
N TYR A 286 -33.25 -30.01 8.94
CA TYR A 286 -33.80 -30.96 9.88
C TYR A 286 -35.08 -31.56 9.30
N GLU A 287 -35.14 -32.89 9.25
CA GLU A 287 -36.26 -33.64 8.71
C GLU A 287 -36.95 -34.42 9.84
N PHE A 288 -38.26 -34.51 9.78
CA PHE A 288 -39.13 -35.32 10.64
C PHE A 288 -39.87 -36.31 9.74
N ASN A 289 -39.80 -37.60 10.07
CA ASN A 289 -40.40 -38.65 9.29
C ASN A 289 -41.48 -39.37 10.10
N VAL A 290 -42.64 -39.58 9.52
CA VAL A 290 -43.65 -40.46 10.07
C VAL A 290 -43.21 -41.91 9.84
N THR A 291 -43.27 -42.74 10.85
CA THR A 291 -42.96 -44.17 10.67
C THR A 291 -44.05 -44.86 9.86
N ALA A 292 -43.68 -45.92 9.15
CA ALA A 292 -44.65 -46.78 8.48
C ALA A 292 -45.70 -47.30 9.53
N PRO A 293 -46.99 -47.35 9.18
CA PRO A 293 -48.00 -47.90 10.08
C PRO A 293 -47.67 -49.37 10.40
N THR A 294 -47.90 -49.71 11.70
CA THR A 294 -47.83 -51.08 12.20
C THR A 294 -49.28 -51.58 12.36
N PHE A 295 -49.42 -52.89 12.18
CA PHE A 295 -50.70 -53.58 12.27
C PHE A 295 -50.73 -54.40 13.54
N ASN A 296 -51.84 -54.39 14.25
CA ASN A 296 -52.05 -55.25 15.43
C ASN A 296 -53.45 -55.87 15.38
N PRO A 297 -53.59 -57.18 15.24
CA PRO A 297 -52.49 -58.12 15.07
C PRO A 297 -51.84 -57.97 13.68
N GLU A 298 -50.61 -58.44 13.57
CA GLU A 298 -49.90 -58.52 12.29
C GLU A 298 -50.63 -59.54 11.36
N GLY A 299 -50.42 -59.43 10.06
CA GLY A 299 -51.05 -60.33 9.09
C GLY A 299 -50.80 -61.80 9.39
N GLN A 300 -51.88 -62.52 9.61
CA GLN A 300 -51.91 -63.98 9.85
C GLN A 300 -53.15 -64.56 9.24
N GLU A 301 -53.15 -65.89 9.06
CA GLU A 301 -54.29 -66.63 8.54
C GLU A 301 -55.31 -66.87 9.62
N PHE A 302 -56.61 -66.65 9.32
CA PHE A 302 -57.75 -66.87 10.25
C PHE A 302 -58.68 -67.93 9.65
N GLU A 303 -59.06 -68.85 10.49
CA GLU A 303 -60.06 -69.86 10.11
C GLU A 303 -61.44 -69.51 10.72
N GLY A 304 -62.49 -69.64 9.91
CA GLY A 304 -63.85 -69.48 10.33
C GLY A 304 -64.53 -68.13 9.95
N ASN A 305 -65.70 -67.85 10.59
CA ASN A 305 -66.51 -66.66 10.28
C ASN A 305 -66.35 -65.52 11.37
N GLU A 306 -65.20 -65.47 11.99
CA GLU A 306 -64.96 -64.46 13.02
C GLU A 306 -64.57 -63.10 12.41
N THR A 307 -65.01 -62.04 13.06
CA THR A 307 -64.58 -60.68 12.68
C THR A 307 -63.32 -60.31 13.42
N LEU A 308 -62.37 -59.84 12.72
CA LEU A 308 -61.08 -59.36 13.24
C LEU A 308 -61.05 -57.84 13.25
N ASN A 309 -60.73 -57.27 14.40
CA ASN A 309 -60.40 -55.85 14.48
C ASN A 309 -58.87 -55.66 14.33
N VAL A 310 -58.46 -54.98 13.29
CA VAL A 310 -57.03 -54.63 13.06
C VAL A 310 -56.82 -53.18 13.40
N THR A 311 -55.94 -52.91 14.36
CA THR A 311 -55.52 -51.56 14.74
C THR A 311 -54.27 -51.16 13.99
N LEU A 312 -54.33 -49.99 13.33
CA LEU A 312 -53.18 -49.38 12.69
C LEU A 312 -52.60 -48.27 13.60
N SER A 313 -51.32 -48.27 13.77
CA SER A 313 -50.63 -47.22 14.54
C SER A 313 -49.33 -46.79 13.85
N CYS A 314 -48.97 -45.51 14.00
CA CYS A 314 -47.71 -44.94 13.53
C CYS A 314 -47.18 -43.93 14.54
N THR A 315 -45.97 -43.51 14.34
CA THR A 315 -45.31 -42.47 15.13
C THR A 315 -44.96 -41.28 14.20
N PRO A 316 -45.34 -40.04 14.56
CA PRO A 316 -46.08 -39.63 15.78
C PRO A 316 -47.55 -40.04 15.76
N SER A 317 -48.15 -40.14 16.94
CA SER A 317 -49.52 -40.71 17.12
C SER A 317 -50.65 -39.79 16.58
N ASP A 318 -50.37 -38.56 16.24
CA ASP A 318 -51.28 -37.58 15.63
C ASP A 318 -51.19 -37.57 14.08
N ALA A 319 -50.40 -38.45 13.48
CA ALA A 319 -50.33 -38.59 12.02
C ALA A 319 -51.59 -39.25 11.45
N ILE A 320 -52.01 -38.85 10.26
CA ILE A 320 -53.16 -39.41 9.57
C ILE A 320 -52.72 -40.66 8.82
N ILE A 321 -53.35 -41.78 9.07
CA ILE A 321 -53.11 -43.05 8.34
C ILE A 321 -54.14 -43.18 7.22
N TYR A 322 -53.69 -43.36 5.99
CA TYR A 322 -54.51 -43.72 4.83
C TYR A 322 -54.33 -45.21 4.55
N TYR A 323 -55.40 -45.93 4.28
CA TYR A 323 -55.36 -47.35 3.98
C TYR A 323 -56.40 -47.73 2.92
N THR A 324 -56.27 -48.86 2.21
CA THR A 324 -57.19 -49.50 1.30
C THR A 324 -57.54 -50.90 1.79
N THR A 325 -58.67 -51.44 1.35
CA THR A 325 -59.18 -52.81 1.70
C THR A 325 -59.56 -53.59 0.46
N ASP A 326 -58.91 -53.35 -0.66
CA ASP A 326 -59.10 -53.99 -1.96
C ASP A 326 -58.36 -55.34 -2.09
#